data_b7babfda0a7e4d3be0a7157854679d3a
#
_entry.id   b7babfda0a7e4d3be0a7157854679d3a
#
_cell.length_a   1.000
_cell.length_b   1.000
_cell.length_c   1.000
_cell.angle_alpha   90.00
_cell.angle_beta   90.00
_cell.angle_gamma   90.00
#
_symmetry.space_group_name_H-M   'P 1'
#
loop_
_entity.id
_entity.type
_entity.pdbx_description
1 polymer ?
#
loop_
_entity_poly.entity_id
_entity_poly.type
_entity_poly.pdbx_seq_one_letter_code
_entity_poly.pdbx_strand_id
1 'polypeptide(L)'
;ACATVDVVKRINWRNYNLDQPGGSGIPNGPAVLMIHVASTNVPFTSESKDAVANVPAIEDEVELALREAARELKSYLNKKRSLEQRRRKQNVIAELLPEMARKVSEVTGREPLNVEDSLARIMNNVLVERRRENGGVQLVVSNHDDTNATLEVTDILSADPGDVAGARVVEMDGE
;
A
#
# COMPACT_ATOMS: atom_id res chain seq x y z
N ALA A 1 -9.35 -21.62 -32.70
CA ALA A 1 -9.76 -20.57 -31.75
C ALA A 1 -10.49 -21.22 -30.59
N CYS A 2 -10.36 -20.65 -29.40
CA CYS A 2 -11.03 -21.12 -28.18
C CYS A 2 -11.96 -20.03 -27.69
N ALA A 3 -13.22 -20.34 -27.44
CA ALA A 3 -14.23 -19.38 -27.01
C ALA A 3 -13.76 -18.49 -25.84
N THR A 4 -13.13 -19.09 -24.85
CA THR A 4 -12.62 -18.36 -23.68
C THR A 4 -11.55 -17.33 -24.02
N VAL A 5 -10.62 -17.68 -24.94
CA VAL A 5 -9.57 -16.76 -25.39
C VAL A 5 -10.14 -15.64 -26.26
N ASP A 6 -11.12 -15.97 -27.09
CA ASP A 6 -11.74 -14.99 -27.99
C ASP A 6 -12.55 -13.97 -27.20
N VAL A 7 -13.24 -14.38 -26.13
CA VAL A 7 -13.90 -13.48 -25.18
C VAL A 7 -12.90 -12.55 -24.48
N VAL A 8 -11.78 -13.09 -23.98
CA VAL A 8 -10.72 -12.27 -23.35
C VAL A 8 -10.21 -11.20 -24.30
N LYS A 9 -9.97 -11.53 -25.57
CA LYS A 9 -9.49 -10.58 -26.59
C LYS A 9 -10.50 -9.49 -26.95
N ARG A 10 -11.79 -9.79 -26.82
CA ARG A 10 -12.90 -8.89 -27.19
C ARG A 10 -13.16 -7.82 -26.12
N ILE A 11 -12.87 -8.11 -24.86
CA ILE A 11 -13.05 -7.17 -23.74
C ILE A 11 -12.09 -5.99 -23.89
N ASN A 12 -12.60 -4.77 -23.68
CA ASN A 12 -11.77 -3.56 -23.58
C ASN A 12 -11.18 -3.44 -22.15
N TRP A 13 -9.99 -3.98 -21.97
CA TRP A 13 -9.30 -4.04 -20.69
C TRP A 13 -8.77 -2.68 -20.21
N ARG A 14 -8.64 -1.69 -21.08
CA ARG A 14 -8.26 -0.32 -20.70
C ARG A 14 -9.27 0.30 -19.73
N ASN A 15 -10.55 -0.09 -19.86
CA ASN A 15 -11.58 0.34 -18.91
C ASN A 15 -11.35 -0.15 -17.49
N TYR A 16 -10.49 -1.17 -17.33
CA TYR A 16 -10.14 -1.80 -16.05
C TYR A 16 -8.70 -1.52 -15.61
N ASN A 17 -8.07 -0.50 -16.19
CA ASN A 17 -6.69 -0.08 -15.88
C ASN A 17 -5.61 -1.11 -16.21
N LEU A 18 -5.89 -2.00 -17.15
CA LEU A 18 -4.90 -2.85 -17.78
C LEU A 18 -4.52 -2.28 -19.14
N ASP A 19 -3.25 -2.37 -19.48
CA ASP A 19 -2.80 -1.95 -20.80
C ASP A 19 -3.25 -2.97 -21.86
N GLN A 20 -3.66 -2.46 -23.03
CA GLN A 20 -4.12 -3.29 -24.14
C GLN A 20 -3.61 -2.66 -25.44
N PRO A 21 -2.45 -3.06 -25.91
CA PRO A 21 -1.88 -2.55 -27.15
C PRO A 21 -2.85 -2.75 -28.32
N GLY A 22 -3.04 -1.72 -29.13
CA GLY A 22 -4.00 -1.76 -30.25
C GLY A 22 -5.49 -1.71 -29.85
N GLY A 23 -5.82 -1.69 -28.55
CA GLY A 23 -7.22 -1.60 -28.07
C GLY A 23 -8.00 -2.90 -28.11
N SER A 24 -7.37 -4.00 -28.52
CA SER A 24 -7.95 -5.35 -28.56
C SER A 24 -6.86 -6.40 -28.28
N GLY A 25 -7.24 -7.62 -28.02
CA GLY A 25 -6.29 -8.68 -27.73
C GLY A 25 -6.13 -8.95 -26.23
N ILE A 26 -5.09 -9.69 -25.87
CA ILE A 26 -4.79 -10.07 -24.48
C ILE A 26 -4.28 -8.82 -23.74
N PRO A 27 -4.79 -8.54 -22.53
CA PRO A 27 -4.30 -7.41 -21.75
C PRO A 27 -2.87 -7.63 -21.27
N ASN A 28 -2.11 -6.55 -21.18
CA ASN A 28 -0.79 -6.52 -20.59
C ASN A 28 -0.87 -5.89 -19.18
N GLY A 29 -0.36 -6.59 -18.16
CA GLY A 29 -0.41 -6.08 -16.79
C GLY A 29 -0.10 -7.16 -15.76
N PRO A 30 -0.04 -6.81 -14.49
CA PRO A 30 0.26 -7.74 -13.40
C PRO A 30 -0.97 -8.58 -13.02
N ALA A 31 -1.50 -9.35 -13.98
CA ALA A 31 -2.66 -10.19 -13.78
C ALA A 31 -2.52 -11.52 -14.52
N VAL A 32 -3.05 -12.57 -13.93
CA VAL A 32 -3.19 -13.90 -14.55
C VAL A 32 -4.68 -14.19 -14.66
N LEU A 33 -5.15 -14.52 -15.85
CA LEU A 33 -6.53 -14.88 -16.10
C LEU A 33 -6.65 -16.41 -16.16
N MET A 34 -7.45 -16.96 -15.24
CA MET A 34 -7.82 -18.38 -15.23
C MET A 34 -9.33 -18.48 -15.38
N ILE A 35 -9.78 -19.24 -16.36
CA ILE A 35 -11.20 -19.47 -16.64
C ILE A 35 -11.49 -20.95 -16.43
N HIS A 36 -12.44 -21.25 -15.57
CA HIS A 36 -12.93 -22.60 -15.33
C HIS A 36 -14.38 -22.70 -15.80
N VAL A 37 -14.65 -23.63 -16.72
CA VAL A 37 -15.98 -23.93 -17.22
C VAL A 37 -16.40 -25.29 -16.68
N ALA A 38 -17.46 -25.33 -15.87
CA ALA A 38 -18.05 -26.54 -15.36
C ALA A 38 -19.44 -26.77 -15.99
N SER A 39 -19.59 -27.85 -16.70
CA SER A 39 -20.87 -28.26 -17.33
C SER A 39 -20.92 -29.78 -17.48
N THR A 40 -22.12 -30.31 -17.49
CA THR A 40 -22.34 -31.75 -17.79
C THR A 40 -22.00 -32.11 -19.22
N ASN A 41 -21.99 -31.12 -20.13
CA ASN A 41 -21.66 -31.29 -21.52
C ASN A 41 -20.93 -30.07 -22.06
N VAL A 42 -19.61 -30.00 -21.87
CA VAL A 42 -18.78 -28.95 -22.41
C VAL A 42 -18.58 -29.13 -23.90
N PRO A 43 -19.02 -28.19 -24.76
CA PRO A 43 -18.80 -28.32 -26.21
C PRO A 43 -17.34 -28.03 -26.55
N PHE A 44 -16.68 -28.96 -27.17
CA PHE A 44 -15.29 -28.84 -27.67
C PHE A 44 -15.27 -28.69 -29.18
N THR A 45 -14.22 -28.08 -29.72
CA THR A 45 -14.03 -27.89 -31.16
C THR A 45 -13.56 -29.16 -31.85
N SER A 46 -12.96 -30.10 -31.11
CA SER A 46 -12.38 -31.32 -31.60
C SER A 46 -12.46 -32.43 -30.56
N GLU A 47 -12.23 -33.68 -31.00
CA GLU A 47 -12.17 -34.86 -30.12
C GLU A 47 -11.02 -34.78 -29.11
N SER A 48 -9.95 -34.05 -29.42
CA SER A 48 -8.81 -33.80 -28.50
C SER A 48 -9.15 -32.95 -27.30
N LYS A 49 -10.31 -32.27 -27.30
CA LYS A 49 -10.80 -31.39 -26.22
C LYS A 49 -9.86 -30.21 -25.86
N ASP A 50 -9.08 -29.78 -26.84
CA ASP A 50 -8.08 -28.70 -26.61
C ASP A 50 -8.67 -27.32 -26.51
N ALA A 51 -9.87 -27.11 -27.08
CA ALA A 51 -10.52 -25.80 -27.09
C ALA A 51 -12.03 -25.93 -26.96
N VAL A 52 -12.60 -25.01 -26.19
CA VAL A 52 -14.04 -24.88 -26.06
C VAL A 52 -14.62 -24.24 -27.33
N ALA A 53 -15.69 -24.83 -27.84
CA ALA A 53 -16.37 -24.35 -29.03
C ALA A 53 -17.07 -22.99 -28.76
N ASN A 54 -17.17 -22.17 -29.80
CA ASN A 54 -17.83 -20.89 -29.75
C ASN A 54 -19.34 -21.08 -29.69
N VAL A 55 -19.88 -21.11 -28.47
CA VAL A 55 -21.31 -21.17 -28.18
C VAL A 55 -21.70 -19.86 -27.50
N PRO A 56 -22.66 -19.09 -28.06
CA PRO A 56 -23.02 -17.78 -27.52
C PRO A 56 -23.32 -17.77 -26.02
N ALA A 57 -24.08 -18.77 -25.54
CA ALA A 57 -24.40 -18.87 -24.11
C ALA A 57 -23.16 -18.99 -23.21
N ILE A 58 -22.12 -19.69 -23.67
CA ILE A 58 -20.85 -19.82 -22.91
C ILE A 58 -20.05 -18.52 -23.02
N GLU A 59 -19.98 -17.92 -24.19
CA GLU A 59 -19.27 -16.68 -24.41
C GLU A 59 -19.84 -15.55 -23.55
N ASP A 60 -21.17 -15.42 -23.51
CA ASP A 60 -21.87 -14.39 -22.74
C ASP A 60 -21.60 -14.54 -21.22
N GLU A 61 -21.68 -15.76 -20.69
CA GLU A 61 -21.39 -16.03 -19.28
C GLU A 61 -19.92 -15.80 -18.92
N VAL A 62 -19.00 -16.22 -19.78
CA VAL A 62 -17.56 -15.96 -19.58
C VAL A 62 -17.29 -14.45 -19.63
N GLU A 63 -17.90 -13.73 -20.54
CA GLU A 63 -17.75 -12.27 -20.64
C GLU A 63 -18.29 -11.57 -19.41
N LEU A 64 -19.45 -11.97 -18.92
CA LEU A 64 -20.08 -11.41 -17.72
C LEU A 64 -19.17 -11.62 -16.49
N ALA A 65 -18.72 -12.85 -16.27
CA ALA A 65 -17.83 -13.20 -15.17
C ALA A 65 -16.51 -12.44 -15.23
N LEU A 66 -15.89 -12.35 -16.42
CA LEU A 66 -14.65 -11.60 -16.61
C LEU A 66 -14.82 -10.10 -16.35
N ARG A 67 -15.92 -9.51 -16.77
CA ARG A 67 -16.22 -8.08 -16.52
C ARG A 67 -16.43 -7.82 -15.01
N GLU A 68 -17.03 -8.74 -14.29
CA GLU A 68 -17.22 -8.63 -12.84
C GLU A 68 -15.86 -8.68 -12.12
N ALA A 69 -15.06 -9.72 -12.37
CA ALA A 69 -13.72 -9.84 -11.82
C ALA A 69 -12.82 -8.64 -12.19
N ALA A 70 -12.95 -8.12 -13.41
CA ALA A 70 -12.19 -6.96 -13.86
C ALA A 70 -12.58 -5.67 -13.12
N ARG A 71 -13.84 -5.51 -12.69
CA ARG A 71 -14.25 -4.36 -11.84
C ARG A 71 -13.60 -4.42 -10.47
N GLU A 72 -13.54 -5.60 -9.86
CA GLU A 72 -12.84 -5.80 -8.57
C GLU A 72 -11.34 -5.52 -8.71
N LEU A 73 -10.71 -6.08 -9.75
CA LEU A 73 -9.31 -5.83 -10.05
C LEU A 73 -9.02 -4.33 -10.24
N LYS A 74 -9.86 -3.61 -10.97
CA LYS A 74 -9.75 -2.15 -11.14
C LYS A 74 -9.76 -1.43 -9.79
N SER A 75 -10.68 -1.79 -8.90
CA SER A 75 -10.77 -1.21 -7.56
C SER A 75 -9.48 -1.44 -6.76
N TYR A 76 -8.97 -2.67 -6.78
CA TYR A 76 -7.72 -3.03 -6.14
C TYR A 76 -6.53 -2.23 -6.70
N LEU A 77 -6.38 -2.17 -8.03
CA LEU A 77 -5.29 -1.44 -8.69
C LEU A 77 -5.33 0.05 -8.38
N ASN A 78 -6.53 0.65 -8.31
CA ASN A 78 -6.69 2.05 -7.94
C ASN A 78 -6.25 2.32 -6.50
N LYS A 79 -6.66 1.47 -5.55
CA LYS A 79 -6.23 1.57 -4.15
C LYS A 79 -4.70 1.45 -4.04
N LYS A 80 -4.11 0.48 -4.71
CA LYS A 80 -2.66 0.28 -4.73
C LYS A 80 -1.92 1.50 -5.26
N ARG A 81 -2.33 2.03 -6.42
CA ARG A 81 -1.74 3.24 -7.02
C ARG A 81 -1.86 4.46 -6.11
N SER A 82 -3.02 4.66 -5.47
CA SER A 82 -3.23 5.75 -4.52
C SER A 82 -2.29 5.66 -3.33
N LEU A 83 -2.12 4.47 -2.75
CA LEU A 83 -1.19 4.23 -1.65
C LEU A 83 0.27 4.48 -2.06
N GLU A 84 0.68 4.00 -3.23
CA GLU A 84 2.04 4.24 -3.76
C GLU A 84 2.30 5.72 -4.01
N GLN A 85 1.32 6.45 -4.57
CA GLN A 85 1.44 7.89 -4.77
C GLN A 85 1.54 8.65 -3.45
N ARG A 86 0.73 8.27 -2.43
CA ARG A 86 0.79 8.85 -1.10
C ARG A 86 2.17 8.62 -0.48
N ARG A 87 2.69 7.40 -0.52
CA ARG A 87 4.03 7.07 0.00
C ARG A 87 5.13 7.87 -0.70
N ARG A 88 5.08 8.00 -2.03
CA ARG A 88 6.07 8.80 -2.77
C ARG A 88 6.04 10.27 -2.33
N LYS A 89 4.86 10.87 -2.20
CA LYS A 89 4.72 12.25 -1.72
C LYS A 89 5.26 12.41 -0.30
N GLN A 90 4.94 11.49 0.60
CA GLN A 90 5.44 11.48 1.96
C GLN A 90 6.96 11.40 2.01
N ASN A 91 7.58 10.49 1.25
CA ASN A 91 9.03 10.35 1.20
C ASN A 91 9.71 11.64 0.71
N VAL A 92 9.18 12.26 -0.34
CA VAL A 92 9.71 13.54 -0.84
C VAL A 92 9.64 14.64 0.21
N ILE A 93 8.52 14.75 0.94
CA ILE A 93 8.37 15.74 2.00
C ILE A 93 9.31 15.44 3.17
N ALA A 94 9.46 14.17 3.56
CA ALA A 94 10.34 13.75 4.64
C ALA A 94 11.82 14.06 4.34
N GLU A 95 12.22 14.01 3.08
CA GLU A 95 13.57 14.35 2.64
C GLU A 95 13.77 15.86 2.51
N LEU A 96 12.83 16.55 1.87
CA LEU A 96 13.00 17.98 1.55
C LEU A 96 12.77 18.90 2.74
N LEU A 97 11.83 18.63 3.63
CA LEU A 97 11.46 19.55 4.70
C LEU A 97 12.61 19.82 5.70
N PRO A 98 13.36 18.81 6.17
CA PRO A 98 14.53 19.04 7.01
C PRO A 98 15.65 19.78 6.28
N GLU A 99 15.85 19.46 5.00
CA GLU A 99 16.88 20.14 4.18
C GLU A 99 16.54 21.63 3.97
N MET A 100 15.26 21.93 3.73
CA MET A 100 14.79 23.33 3.66
C MET A 100 14.97 24.05 4.98
N ALA A 101 14.63 23.43 6.13
CA ALA A 101 14.83 24.01 7.45
C ALA A 101 16.31 24.34 7.71
N ARG A 102 17.21 23.41 7.36
CA ARG A 102 18.65 23.60 7.46
C ARG A 102 19.13 24.75 6.59
N LYS A 103 18.71 24.82 5.33
CA LYS A 103 19.09 25.91 4.42
C LYS A 103 18.58 27.28 4.88
N VAL A 104 17.37 27.36 5.39
CA VAL A 104 16.83 28.60 5.96
C VAL A 104 17.66 29.02 7.17
N SER A 105 18.04 28.10 8.04
CA SER A 105 18.92 28.36 9.18
C SER A 105 20.29 28.92 8.74
N GLU A 106 20.91 28.30 7.74
CA GLU A 106 22.19 28.78 7.19
C GLU A 106 22.12 30.21 6.66
N VAL A 107 21.03 30.55 5.94
CA VAL A 107 20.86 31.87 5.34
C VAL A 107 20.48 32.94 6.38
N THR A 108 19.67 32.57 7.38
CA THR A 108 19.15 33.54 8.39
C THR A 108 20.05 33.66 9.61
N GLY A 109 21.03 32.75 9.79
CA GLY A 109 21.86 32.69 10.99
C GLY A 109 21.08 32.33 12.27
N ARG A 110 19.88 31.75 12.15
CA ARG A 110 19.05 31.31 13.27
C ARG A 110 19.19 29.81 13.48
N GLU A 111 18.83 29.33 14.66
CA GLU A 111 18.76 27.87 14.94
C GLU A 111 17.79 27.19 13.98
N PRO A 112 18.10 25.92 13.57
CA PRO A 112 17.22 25.15 12.71
C PRO A 112 15.83 24.97 13.32
N LEU A 113 14.80 25.19 12.51
CA LEU A 113 13.42 24.91 12.92
C LEU A 113 13.27 23.39 13.14
N ASN A 114 12.71 23.00 14.28
CA ASN A 114 12.29 21.62 14.50
C ASN A 114 11.07 21.34 13.62
N VAL A 115 11.24 20.45 12.65
CA VAL A 115 10.19 20.06 11.70
C VAL A 115 9.63 18.66 11.99
N GLU A 116 10.10 18.00 13.06
CA GLU A 116 9.74 16.61 13.37
C GLU A 116 8.25 16.43 13.65
N ASP A 117 7.65 17.33 14.45
CA ASP A 117 6.21 17.30 14.73
C ASP A 117 5.38 17.54 13.46
N SER A 118 5.80 18.47 12.62
CA SER A 118 5.14 18.73 11.34
C SER A 118 5.24 17.54 10.39
N LEU A 119 6.39 16.89 10.34
CA LEU A 119 6.58 15.66 9.56
C LEU A 119 5.71 14.52 10.09
N ALA A 120 5.68 14.32 11.40
CA ALA A 120 4.87 13.27 12.01
C ALA A 120 3.38 13.46 11.68
N ARG A 121 2.87 14.68 11.70
CA ARG A 121 1.49 15.03 11.30
C ARG A 121 1.23 14.76 9.83
N ILE A 122 2.13 15.18 8.94
CA ILE A 122 1.98 14.97 7.48
C ILE A 122 2.03 13.49 7.13
N MET A 123 2.83 12.73 7.85
CA MET A 123 3.01 11.31 7.61
C MET A 123 1.96 10.43 8.31
N ASN A 124 1.08 11.03 9.13
CA ASN A 124 0.14 10.31 10.01
C ASN A 124 0.87 9.25 10.84
N ASN A 125 1.97 9.66 11.46
CA ASN A 125 2.80 8.78 12.26
C ASN A 125 2.62 9.07 13.76
N VAL A 126 3.11 8.13 14.56
CA VAL A 126 3.25 8.35 15.99
C VAL A 126 4.63 8.95 16.25
N LEU A 127 4.66 10.09 16.93
CA LEU A 127 5.89 10.74 17.36
C LEU A 127 6.16 10.40 18.82
N VAL A 128 7.40 10.00 19.13
CA VAL A 128 7.86 9.79 20.49
C VAL A 128 8.98 10.77 20.77
N GLU A 129 8.73 11.69 21.69
CA GLU A 129 9.71 12.69 22.11
C GLU A 129 10.23 12.37 23.52
N ARG A 130 11.54 12.46 23.70
CA ARG A 130 12.20 12.34 25.01
C ARG A 130 12.50 13.74 25.53
N ARG A 131 11.86 14.15 26.61
CA ARG A 131 12.08 15.45 27.25
C ARG A 131 12.75 15.26 28.61
N ARG A 132 13.71 16.12 28.94
CA ARG A 132 14.27 16.23 30.28
C ARG A 132 13.60 17.38 31.00
N GLU A 133 12.93 17.09 32.09
CA GLU A 133 12.25 18.08 32.91
C GLU A 133 12.48 17.79 34.40
N ASN A 134 12.85 18.81 35.18
CA ASN A 134 13.03 18.73 36.64
C ASN A 134 13.94 17.59 37.14
N GLY A 135 14.98 17.22 36.37
CA GLY A 135 15.90 16.13 36.72
C GLY A 135 15.40 14.73 36.37
N GLY A 136 14.20 14.62 35.78
CA GLY A 136 13.63 13.39 35.26
C GLY A 136 13.62 13.32 33.73
N VAL A 137 13.21 12.17 33.20
CA VAL A 137 12.97 11.95 31.78
C VAL A 137 11.49 11.68 31.56
N GLN A 138 10.87 12.45 30.66
CA GLN A 138 9.50 12.27 30.24
C GLN A 138 9.48 11.80 28.78
N LEU A 139 8.76 10.71 28.51
CA LEU A 139 8.46 10.27 27.14
C LEU A 139 7.06 10.78 26.77
N VAL A 140 7.00 11.66 25.78
CA VAL A 140 5.75 12.19 25.25
C VAL A 140 5.44 11.48 23.95
N VAL A 141 4.27 10.81 23.90
CA VAL A 141 3.81 10.08 22.72
C VAL A 141 2.65 10.84 22.10
N SER A 142 2.79 11.26 20.85
CA SER A 142 1.77 11.95 20.07
C SER A 142 1.34 11.09 18.89
N ASN A 143 0.10 10.63 18.89
CA ASN A 143 -0.46 9.90 17.76
C ASN A 143 -1.14 10.88 16.80
N HIS A 144 -0.64 10.97 15.58
CA HIS A 144 -1.18 11.81 14.50
C HIS A 144 -1.95 11.00 13.47
N ASP A 145 -2.13 9.67 13.69
CA ASP A 145 -2.97 8.82 12.85
C ASP A 145 -4.43 8.86 13.34
N ASP A 146 -5.37 8.68 12.42
CA ASP A 146 -6.81 8.57 12.70
C ASP A 146 -7.19 7.23 13.38
N THR A 147 -6.23 6.30 13.47
CA THR A 147 -6.41 4.97 14.06
C THR A 147 -5.69 4.85 15.41
N ASN A 148 -6.24 4.01 16.30
CA ASN A 148 -5.55 3.67 17.54
C ASN A 148 -4.29 2.85 17.22
N ALA A 149 -3.16 3.27 17.77
CA ALA A 149 -1.89 2.56 17.65
C ALA A 149 -1.47 2.01 19.01
N THR A 150 -0.94 0.79 19.03
CA THR A 150 -0.24 0.22 20.19
C THR A 150 1.24 0.30 19.92
N LEU A 151 1.97 0.91 20.85
CA LEU A 151 3.41 1.11 20.75
C LEU A 151 4.11 0.49 21.94
N GLU A 152 5.21 -0.19 21.67
CA GLU A 152 6.20 -0.56 22.69
C GLU A 152 7.37 0.40 22.54
N VAL A 153 7.67 1.15 23.60
CA VAL A 153 8.77 2.11 23.62
C VAL A 153 9.76 1.65 24.66
N THR A 154 11.00 1.44 24.23
CA THR A 154 12.12 1.10 25.13
C THR A 154 13.07 2.28 25.19
N ASP A 155 13.33 2.79 26.39
CA ASP A 155 14.37 3.80 26.67
C ASP A 155 15.49 3.18 27.50
N ILE A 156 16.72 3.50 27.16
CA ILE A 156 17.91 3.00 27.86
C ILE A 156 18.48 4.15 28.71
N LEU A 157 18.52 3.93 30.01
CA LEU A 157 19.04 4.87 30.96
C LEU A 157 20.38 4.35 31.52
N SER A 158 21.35 5.25 31.70
CA SER A 158 22.67 4.94 32.24
C SER A 158 22.73 4.94 33.78
N ALA A 159 21.61 5.24 34.43
CA ALA A 159 21.50 5.30 35.88
C ALA A 159 20.14 4.78 36.33
N ASP A 160 20.03 4.40 37.61
CA ASP A 160 18.76 3.99 38.21
C ASP A 160 17.68 5.09 37.98
N PRO A 161 16.57 4.75 37.31
CA PRO A 161 15.52 5.72 37.02
C PRO A 161 14.77 6.21 38.26
N GLY A 162 14.94 5.58 39.43
CA GLY A 162 14.15 5.89 40.61
C GLY A 162 12.67 5.52 40.43
N ASP A 163 11.76 6.47 40.78
CA ASP A 163 10.33 6.27 40.59
C ASP A 163 9.92 6.32 39.10
N VAL A 164 9.37 5.21 38.61
CA VAL A 164 8.88 5.09 37.23
C VAL A 164 7.37 4.89 37.23
N ALA A 165 6.64 5.82 36.62
CA ALA A 165 5.21 5.73 36.45
C ALA A 165 4.84 5.27 35.03
N GLY A 166 3.99 4.26 34.90
CA GLY A 166 3.44 3.84 33.61
C GLY A 166 4.37 3.03 32.72
N ALA A 167 5.53 2.56 33.24
CA ALA A 167 6.46 1.75 32.48
C ALA A 167 7.02 0.60 33.34
N ARG A 168 7.62 -0.38 32.69
CA ARG A 168 8.34 -1.49 33.32
C ARG A 168 9.84 -1.25 33.22
N VAL A 169 10.53 -1.31 34.36
CA VAL A 169 11.99 -1.27 34.40
C VAL A 169 12.57 -2.68 34.23
N VAL A 170 13.53 -2.82 33.34
CA VAL A 170 14.28 -4.05 33.13
C VAL A 170 15.77 -3.70 33.25
N GLU A 171 16.48 -4.32 34.19
CA GLU A 171 17.91 -4.21 34.25
C GLU A 171 18.54 -4.99 33.08
N MET A 172 19.43 -4.35 32.35
CA MET A 172 20.22 -4.97 31.30
C MET A 172 21.67 -5.11 31.82
N ASP A 173 22.11 -6.35 32.00
CA ASP A 173 23.51 -6.63 32.30
C ASP A 173 24.35 -6.18 31.09
N GLY A 174 25.17 -5.17 31.27
CA GLY A 174 26.10 -4.72 30.25
C GLY A 174 27.23 -5.72 30.08
N GLU A 175 27.39 -6.28 28.88
CA GLU A 175 28.67 -6.87 28.44
C GLU A 175 29.65 -5.79 27.99
#